data_60f9e5ffaa59c3c99fbb9087193bad4e
#
_entry.id   60f9e5ffaa59c3c99fbb9087193bad4e
#
_cell.length_a   1.000
_cell.length_b   1.000
_cell.length_c   1.000
_cell.angle_alpha   90.00
_cell.angle_beta   90.00
_cell.angle_gamma   90.00
#
_symmetry.space_group_name_H-M   'P 1'
#
loop_
_entity.id
_entity.type
_entity.pdbx_description
1 polymer ?
#
loop_
_entity_poly.entity_id
_entity_poly.type
_entity_poly.pdbx_seq_one_letter_code
_entity_poly.pdbx_strand_id
1 'polypeptide(L)'
;TEVIEEQEEPVDTVLLSAQQMIADMTLEEKVYQLFIVTPDALTGANPAVAAGEQTRKSLTDYPVGGLVYFAKNLTDKEQTKTMLANTQDYALETQELPLLLCVDEEGGKVTRIASNSSFGVDNVGDMQDITQVDEAYKAGEYIGSYLQDLGFNLDFAPDADVRTNDADVAIGK
;
A
#
# COMPACT_ATOMS: atom_id res chain seq x y z
N THR A 1 53.99 12.83 -12.49
CA THR A 1 52.97 12.94 -11.44
C THR A 1 51.63 12.89 -12.13
N GLU A 2 51.02 11.70 -12.18
CA GLU A 2 49.64 11.54 -12.65
C GLU A 2 48.72 12.18 -11.60
N VAL A 3 47.94 13.14 -12.04
CA VAL A 3 46.82 13.71 -11.26
C VAL A 3 45.68 12.71 -11.40
N ILE A 4 45.41 11.95 -10.32
CA ILE A 4 44.22 11.15 -10.23
C ILE A 4 43.06 12.14 -10.04
N GLU A 5 42.27 12.35 -11.10
CA GLU A 5 40.97 13.02 -10.96
C GLU A 5 40.08 12.11 -10.11
N GLU A 6 39.78 12.55 -8.90
CA GLU A 6 38.78 11.97 -8.05
C GLU A 6 37.41 12.15 -8.74
N GLN A 7 36.87 11.05 -9.30
CA GLN A 7 35.51 11.08 -9.86
C GLN A 7 34.55 11.25 -8.68
N GLU A 8 33.92 12.43 -8.59
CA GLU A 8 32.81 12.65 -7.66
C GLU A 8 31.70 11.63 -7.97
N GLU A 9 31.34 10.82 -6.97
CA GLU A 9 30.20 9.92 -7.08
C GLU A 9 28.92 10.71 -7.36
N PRO A 10 28.01 10.22 -8.24
CA PRO A 10 26.77 10.93 -8.54
C PRO A 10 25.95 11.10 -7.27
N VAL A 11 25.60 12.34 -6.97
CA VAL A 11 24.80 12.70 -5.79
C VAL A 11 23.42 12.07 -5.93
N ASP A 12 23.02 11.22 -4.95
CA ASP A 12 21.67 10.67 -4.87
C ASP A 12 20.69 11.78 -4.43
N THR A 13 20.05 12.39 -5.43
CA THR A 13 19.11 13.49 -5.22
C THR A 13 17.85 13.05 -4.47
N VAL A 14 17.46 11.78 -4.56
CA VAL A 14 16.30 11.22 -3.83
C VAL A 14 16.62 11.14 -2.34
N LEU A 15 17.80 10.61 -2.02
CA LEU A 15 18.26 10.53 -0.63
C LEU A 15 18.38 11.91 0.01
N LEU A 16 18.94 12.89 -0.70
CA LEU A 16 19.04 14.27 -0.19
C LEU A 16 17.68 14.91 0.06
N SER A 17 16.72 14.72 -0.87
CA SER A 17 15.36 15.22 -0.69
C SER A 17 14.70 14.58 0.52
N ALA A 18 14.82 13.27 0.70
CA ALA A 18 14.28 12.56 1.85
C ALA A 18 14.91 13.04 3.17
N GLN A 19 16.22 13.25 3.20
CA GLN A 19 16.93 13.77 4.37
C GLN A 19 16.44 15.18 4.74
N GLN A 20 16.22 16.05 3.75
CA GLN A 20 15.71 17.38 3.98
C GLN A 20 14.28 17.33 4.54
N MET A 21 13.38 16.54 3.94
CA MET A 21 12.02 16.37 4.44
C MET A 21 12.00 15.89 5.90
N ILE A 22 12.82 14.89 6.22
CA ILE A 22 12.96 14.39 7.59
C ILE A 22 13.52 15.48 8.54
N ALA A 23 14.45 16.32 8.09
CA ALA A 23 15.02 17.38 8.91
C ALA A 23 13.97 18.43 9.30
N ASP A 24 13.03 18.72 8.40
CA ASP A 24 11.98 19.73 8.60
C ASP A 24 10.82 19.23 9.46
N MET A 25 10.64 17.91 9.59
CA MET A 25 9.59 17.30 10.43
C MET A 25 9.85 17.45 11.93
N THR A 26 8.79 17.65 12.68
CA THR A 26 8.77 17.48 14.15
C THR A 26 8.95 16.01 14.53
N LEU A 27 9.29 15.74 15.80
CA LEU A 27 9.37 14.37 16.29
C LEU A 27 8.01 13.64 16.20
N GLU A 28 6.93 14.35 16.44
CA GLU A 28 5.57 13.78 16.38
C GLU A 28 5.20 13.36 14.95
N GLU A 29 5.44 14.21 13.96
CA GLU A 29 5.24 13.87 12.54
C GLU A 29 6.10 12.68 12.11
N LYS A 30 7.38 12.63 12.51
CA LYS A 30 8.24 11.47 12.27
C LYS A 30 7.66 10.17 12.83
N VAL A 31 7.07 10.24 14.03
CA VAL A 31 6.44 9.07 14.66
C VAL A 31 5.19 8.66 13.90
N TYR A 32 4.32 9.60 13.51
CA TYR A 32 3.13 9.28 12.72
C TYR A 32 3.46 8.64 11.37
N GLN A 33 4.53 9.06 10.71
CA GLN A 33 4.98 8.47 9.44
C GLN A 33 5.37 7.00 9.53
N LEU A 34 5.61 6.46 10.73
CA LEU A 34 5.88 5.03 10.95
C LEU A 34 4.61 4.15 11.01
N PHE A 35 3.42 4.76 11.01
CA PHE A 35 2.16 4.03 11.15
C PHE A 35 1.43 3.91 9.82
N ILE A 36 0.96 2.69 9.54
CA ILE A 36 -0.07 2.38 8.55
C ILE A 36 -1.30 1.95 9.35
N VAL A 37 -2.40 2.68 9.20
CA VAL A 37 -3.63 2.44 9.96
C VAL A 37 -4.80 2.17 9.03
N THR A 38 -5.94 1.71 9.55
CA THR A 38 -7.15 1.58 8.71
C THR A 38 -7.86 2.93 8.57
N PRO A 39 -8.57 3.20 7.45
CA PRO A 39 -9.38 4.41 7.33
C PRO A 39 -10.45 4.51 8.40
N ASP A 40 -10.97 3.37 8.87
CA ASP A 40 -11.93 3.30 9.99
C ASP A 40 -11.32 3.81 11.29
N ALA A 41 -10.11 3.39 11.62
CA ALA A 41 -9.42 3.82 12.84
C ALA A 41 -9.07 5.31 12.77
N LEU A 42 -8.63 5.78 11.60
CA LEU A 42 -8.27 7.18 11.39
C LEU A 42 -9.47 8.11 11.52
N THR A 43 -10.62 7.75 10.93
CA THR A 43 -11.78 8.65 10.80
C THR A 43 -12.88 8.41 11.83
N GLY A 44 -12.88 7.24 12.49
CA GLY A 44 -13.97 6.79 13.36
C GLY A 44 -15.20 6.28 12.60
N ALA A 45 -15.22 6.29 11.28
CA ALA A 45 -16.28 5.68 10.47
C ALA A 45 -16.09 4.16 10.41
N ASN A 46 -17.19 3.39 10.39
CA ASN A 46 -17.08 1.92 10.32
C ASN A 46 -18.30 1.30 9.60
N PRO A 47 -18.16 0.84 8.34
CA PRO A 47 -16.95 0.95 7.52
C PRO A 47 -16.75 2.36 6.94
N ALA A 48 -15.49 2.76 6.77
CA ALA A 48 -15.14 3.93 5.97
C ALA A 48 -15.11 3.52 4.49
N VAL A 49 -16.09 4.00 3.72
CA VAL A 49 -16.24 3.67 2.28
C VAL A 49 -16.09 4.89 1.36
N ALA A 50 -15.69 6.01 1.91
CA ALA A 50 -15.43 7.25 1.17
C ALA A 50 -14.39 8.09 1.90
N ALA A 51 -13.61 8.86 1.15
CA ALA A 51 -12.73 9.89 1.69
C ALA A 51 -13.39 11.26 1.47
N GLY A 52 -13.60 11.99 2.56
CA GLY A 52 -14.22 13.30 2.58
C GLY A 52 -13.59 14.22 3.62
N GLU A 53 -14.30 15.26 4.04
CA GLU A 53 -13.80 16.27 4.97
C GLU A 53 -13.30 15.68 6.30
N GLN A 54 -13.95 14.60 6.79
CA GLN A 54 -13.49 13.90 7.99
C GLN A 54 -12.12 13.25 7.77
N THR A 55 -11.88 12.66 6.59
CA THR A 55 -10.58 12.09 6.22
C THR A 55 -9.52 13.20 6.18
N ARG A 56 -9.82 14.32 5.51
CA ARG A 56 -8.92 15.48 5.43
C ARG A 56 -8.55 16.00 6.82
N LYS A 57 -9.57 16.21 7.67
CA LYS A 57 -9.34 16.66 9.04
C LYS A 57 -8.49 15.67 9.85
N SER A 58 -8.79 14.38 9.73
CA SER A 58 -8.05 13.35 10.47
C SER A 58 -6.58 13.25 10.02
N LEU A 59 -6.28 13.42 8.73
CA LEU A 59 -4.91 13.47 8.23
C LEU A 59 -4.16 14.72 8.69
N THR A 60 -4.87 15.85 8.87
CA THR A 60 -4.30 17.05 9.49
C THR A 60 -3.92 16.81 10.96
N ASP A 61 -4.81 16.16 11.71
CA ASP A 61 -4.60 15.90 13.14
C ASP A 61 -3.58 14.76 13.38
N TYR A 62 -3.49 13.80 12.46
CA TYR A 62 -2.68 12.57 12.54
C TYR A 62 -2.04 12.27 11.18
N PRO A 63 -0.89 12.87 10.87
CA PRO A 63 -0.23 12.73 9.56
C PRO A 63 0.49 11.38 9.42
N VAL A 64 -0.30 10.28 9.33
CA VAL A 64 0.20 8.90 9.24
C VAL A 64 0.91 8.62 7.91
N GLY A 65 1.80 7.62 7.90
CA GLY A 65 2.55 7.23 6.70
C GLY A 65 1.73 6.43 5.68
N GLY A 66 0.61 5.83 6.10
CA GLY A 66 -0.21 5.06 5.16
C GLY A 66 -1.56 4.62 5.70
N LEU A 67 -2.40 4.15 4.78
CA LEU A 67 -3.68 3.52 5.08
C LEU A 67 -3.76 2.12 4.45
N VAL A 68 -4.19 1.12 5.23
CA VAL A 68 -4.47 -0.22 4.75
C VAL A 68 -5.99 -0.44 4.67
N TYR A 69 -6.46 -0.88 3.50
CA TYR A 69 -7.87 -1.08 3.20
C TYR A 69 -8.23 -2.56 3.22
N PHE A 70 -9.37 -2.87 3.82
CA PHE A 70 -9.93 -4.21 3.87
C PHE A 70 -11.20 -4.32 3.02
N ALA A 71 -11.66 -5.54 2.75
CA ALA A 71 -12.83 -5.81 1.90
C ALA A 71 -14.07 -4.97 2.27
N LYS A 72 -14.27 -4.68 3.56
CA LYS A 72 -15.39 -3.85 4.03
C LYS A 72 -15.34 -2.39 3.56
N ASN A 73 -14.17 -1.90 3.17
CA ASN A 73 -13.95 -0.54 2.67
C ASN A 73 -14.12 -0.44 1.14
N LEU A 74 -14.09 -1.59 0.43
CA LEU A 74 -13.95 -1.69 -1.01
C LEU A 74 -15.23 -2.27 -1.62
N THR A 75 -16.10 -1.42 -2.16
CA THR A 75 -17.42 -1.84 -2.65
C THR A 75 -17.42 -2.17 -4.14
N ASP A 76 -16.76 -1.35 -4.93
CA ASP A 76 -16.61 -1.51 -6.38
C ASP A 76 -15.44 -0.66 -6.90
N LYS A 77 -15.16 -0.80 -8.20
CA LYS A 77 -14.03 -0.15 -8.88
C LYS A 77 -14.08 1.39 -8.79
N GLU A 78 -15.22 1.98 -9.07
CA GLU A 78 -15.36 3.45 -9.13
C GLU A 78 -15.30 4.08 -7.73
N GLN A 79 -15.98 3.47 -6.76
CA GLN A 79 -15.91 3.91 -5.37
C GLN A 79 -14.47 3.83 -4.86
N THR A 80 -13.77 2.73 -5.11
CA THR A 80 -12.40 2.52 -4.65
C THR A 80 -11.44 3.54 -5.26
N LYS A 81 -11.48 3.74 -6.59
CA LYS A 81 -10.66 4.75 -7.27
C LYS A 81 -10.89 6.15 -6.69
N THR A 82 -12.15 6.53 -6.54
CA THR A 82 -12.50 7.84 -6.01
C THR A 82 -12.02 8.03 -4.57
N MET A 83 -12.22 7.01 -3.73
CA MET A 83 -11.78 7.05 -2.33
C MET A 83 -10.26 7.17 -2.22
N LEU A 84 -9.51 6.35 -2.95
CA LEU A 84 -8.04 6.37 -2.90
C LEU A 84 -7.48 7.68 -3.45
N ALA A 85 -8.00 8.18 -4.58
CA ALA A 85 -7.59 9.46 -5.15
C ALA A 85 -7.83 10.62 -4.18
N ASN A 86 -9.03 10.74 -3.62
CA ASN A 86 -9.34 11.79 -2.64
C ASN A 86 -8.47 11.67 -1.39
N THR A 87 -8.20 10.45 -0.92
CA THR A 87 -7.32 10.23 0.24
C THR A 87 -5.92 10.75 -0.03
N GLN A 88 -5.38 10.47 -1.22
CA GLN A 88 -4.04 10.93 -1.61
C GLN A 88 -3.99 12.44 -1.79
N ASP A 89 -5.01 13.04 -2.40
CA ASP A 89 -5.11 14.48 -2.55
C ASP A 89 -5.14 15.19 -1.18
N TYR A 90 -5.91 14.67 -0.22
CA TYR A 90 -5.93 15.22 1.14
C TYR A 90 -4.60 15.06 1.86
N ALA A 91 -3.88 13.94 1.68
CA ALA A 91 -2.58 13.75 2.27
C ALA A 91 -1.57 14.78 1.73
N LEU A 92 -1.54 14.97 0.42
CA LEU A 92 -0.67 15.98 -0.21
C LEU A 92 -1.02 17.41 0.24
N GLU A 93 -2.31 17.71 0.44
CA GLU A 93 -2.75 19.01 0.95
C GLU A 93 -2.34 19.25 2.42
N THR A 94 -2.41 18.21 3.27
CA THR A 94 -2.32 18.37 4.73
C THR A 94 -0.94 18.08 5.31
N GLN A 95 -0.16 17.19 4.68
CA GLN A 95 1.16 16.76 5.17
C GLN A 95 2.26 16.86 4.11
N GLU A 96 1.94 17.29 2.89
CA GLU A 96 2.88 17.45 1.76
C GLU A 96 3.61 16.15 1.35
N LEU A 97 3.17 15.02 1.88
CA LEU A 97 3.71 13.69 1.63
C LEU A 97 2.62 12.75 1.11
N PRO A 98 2.92 11.93 0.10
CA PRO A 98 2.00 10.90 -0.33
C PRO A 98 1.90 9.79 0.71
N LEU A 99 0.70 9.18 0.82
CA LEU A 99 0.46 8.00 1.65
C LEU A 99 0.89 6.72 0.95
N LEU A 100 1.30 5.73 1.75
CA LEU A 100 1.25 4.34 1.35
C LEU A 100 -0.22 3.89 1.40
N LEU A 101 -0.83 3.65 0.23
CA LEU A 101 -2.19 3.13 0.10
C LEU A 101 -2.10 1.62 -0.11
N CYS A 102 -2.43 0.87 0.95
CA CYS A 102 -2.08 -0.53 1.10
C CYS A 102 -3.29 -1.45 1.03
N VAL A 103 -3.07 -2.67 0.59
CA VAL A 103 -4.05 -3.77 0.60
C VAL A 103 -3.33 -5.10 0.85
N ASP A 104 -4.08 -6.14 1.27
CA ASP A 104 -3.62 -7.53 1.28
C ASP A 104 -4.28 -8.25 0.10
N GLU A 105 -3.62 -8.37 -1.02
CA GLU A 105 -4.12 -9.04 -2.21
C GLU A 105 -3.17 -10.18 -2.60
N GLU A 106 -3.11 -11.21 -1.74
CA GLU A 106 -2.15 -12.31 -1.87
C GLU A 106 -2.53 -13.35 -2.94
N GLY A 107 -3.80 -13.38 -3.32
CA GLY A 107 -4.41 -14.49 -4.06
C GLY A 107 -5.07 -15.50 -3.12
N GLY A 108 -5.71 -16.53 -3.69
CA GLY A 108 -6.37 -17.59 -2.94
C GLY A 108 -7.44 -17.05 -1.98
N LYS A 109 -7.24 -17.29 -0.68
CA LYS A 109 -8.18 -16.88 0.37
C LYS A 109 -8.00 -15.45 0.84
N VAL A 110 -6.80 -14.91 0.71
CA VAL A 110 -6.49 -13.54 1.14
C VAL A 110 -6.52 -12.62 -0.07
N THR A 111 -7.73 -12.23 -0.42
CA THR A 111 -8.01 -11.27 -1.50
C THR A 111 -9.09 -10.30 -1.05
N ARG A 112 -8.92 -9.02 -1.34
CA ARG A 112 -9.89 -7.97 -1.02
C ARG A 112 -10.61 -7.49 -2.26
N ILE A 113 -9.92 -7.53 -3.39
CA ILE A 113 -10.40 -7.10 -4.71
C ILE A 113 -10.95 -8.30 -5.49
N ALA A 114 -10.14 -9.33 -5.72
CA ALA A 114 -10.55 -10.48 -6.55
C ALA A 114 -11.65 -11.34 -5.92
N SER A 115 -11.88 -11.26 -4.61
CA SER A 115 -13.03 -11.91 -3.96
C SER A 115 -14.37 -11.18 -4.16
N ASN A 116 -14.36 -9.95 -4.66
CA ASN A 116 -15.54 -9.14 -4.92
C ASN A 116 -15.78 -9.00 -6.43
N SER A 117 -16.83 -9.67 -6.93
CA SER A 117 -17.16 -9.68 -8.36
C SER A 117 -17.42 -8.32 -8.99
N SER A 118 -17.68 -7.25 -8.17
CA SER A 118 -17.86 -5.89 -8.66
C SER A 118 -16.60 -5.27 -9.26
N PHE A 119 -15.42 -5.86 -9.00
CA PHE A 119 -14.16 -5.40 -9.59
C PHE A 119 -13.88 -6.04 -10.96
N GLY A 120 -14.47 -7.21 -11.27
CA GLY A 120 -14.31 -7.85 -12.55
C GLY A 120 -12.89 -8.34 -12.85
N VAL A 121 -12.16 -8.75 -11.82
CA VAL A 121 -10.83 -9.36 -11.91
C VAL A 121 -10.87 -10.79 -11.37
N ASP A 122 -9.97 -11.64 -11.88
CA ASP A 122 -9.89 -13.03 -11.47
C ASP A 122 -8.96 -13.21 -10.26
N ASN A 123 -9.28 -14.20 -9.42
CA ASN A 123 -8.39 -14.63 -8.35
C ASN A 123 -7.31 -15.55 -8.94
N VAL A 124 -6.04 -15.24 -8.68
CA VAL A 124 -4.89 -16.02 -9.20
C VAL A 124 -4.72 -17.40 -8.54
N GLY A 125 -5.49 -17.69 -7.49
CA GLY A 125 -5.37 -18.93 -6.71
C GLY A 125 -4.40 -18.87 -5.56
N ASP A 126 -4.25 -19.97 -4.85
CA ASP A 126 -3.37 -20.07 -3.68
C ASP A 126 -1.89 -20.05 -4.10
N MET A 127 -1.04 -19.33 -3.36
CA MET A 127 0.40 -19.22 -3.64
C MET A 127 1.12 -20.57 -3.63
N GLN A 128 0.66 -21.54 -2.83
CA GLN A 128 1.21 -22.90 -2.80
C GLN A 128 1.08 -23.65 -4.15
N ASP A 129 0.13 -23.27 -5.00
CA ASP A 129 -0.12 -23.91 -6.29
C ASP A 129 0.82 -23.37 -7.38
N ILE A 130 1.51 -22.27 -7.13
CA ILE A 130 2.51 -21.67 -8.02
C ILE A 130 3.80 -22.46 -7.91
N THR A 131 4.14 -23.22 -8.95
CA THR A 131 5.32 -24.09 -8.96
C THR A 131 6.42 -23.63 -9.90
N GLN A 132 6.14 -22.66 -10.76
CA GLN A 132 7.09 -22.14 -11.77
C GLN A 132 7.29 -20.65 -11.62
N VAL A 133 8.52 -20.18 -11.88
CA VAL A 133 8.89 -18.77 -11.80
C VAL A 133 8.03 -17.89 -12.70
N ASP A 134 7.74 -18.38 -13.93
CA ASP A 134 6.90 -17.65 -14.88
C ASP A 134 5.45 -17.48 -14.40
N GLU A 135 4.93 -18.46 -13.65
CA GLU A 135 3.59 -18.37 -13.05
C GLU A 135 3.56 -17.33 -11.94
N ALA A 136 4.59 -17.33 -11.07
CA ALA A 136 4.74 -16.31 -10.03
C ALA A 136 4.83 -14.89 -10.61
N TYR A 137 5.64 -14.73 -11.66
CA TYR A 137 5.78 -13.45 -12.34
C TYR A 137 4.43 -12.96 -12.91
N LYS A 138 3.71 -13.83 -13.62
CA LYS A 138 2.40 -13.49 -14.22
C LYS A 138 1.35 -13.16 -13.15
N ALA A 139 1.33 -13.89 -12.03
CA ALA A 139 0.43 -13.62 -10.93
C ALA A 139 0.70 -12.23 -10.34
N GLY A 140 1.97 -11.92 -10.04
CA GLY A 140 2.37 -10.61 -9.52
C GLY A 140 2.11 -9.46 -10.50
N GLU A 141 2.40 -9.66 -11.80
CA GLU A 141 2.10 -8.67 -12.85
C GLU A 141 0.59 -8.41 -12.96
N TYR A 142 -0.22 -9.46 -12.93
CA TYR A 142 -1.67 -9.35 -13.00
C TYR A 142 -2.25 -8.61 -11.80
N ILE A 143 -1.90 -9.04 -10.57
CA ILE A 143 -2.34 -8.37 -9.33
C ILE A 143 -1.87 -6.91 -9.34
N GLY A 144 -0.59 -6.66 -9.55
CA GLY A 144 -0.03 -5.32 -9.55
C GLY A 144 -0.69 -4.38 -10.56
N SER A 145 -1.07 -4.90 -11.74
CA SER A 145 -1.71 -4.10 -12.78
C SER A 145 -3.09 -3.55 -12.37
N TYR A 146 -3.95 -4.38 -11.79
CA TYR A 146 -5.26 -3.89 -11.36
C TYR A 146 -5.21 -3.10 -10.05
N LEU A 147 -4.28 -3.39 -9.15
CA LEU A 147 -4.06 -2.59 -7.95
C LEU A 147 -3.59 -1.18 -8.31
N GLN A 148 -2.64 -1.06 -9.25
CA GLN A 148 -2.19 0.23 -9.77
C GLN A 148 -3.33 1.00 -10.44
N ASP A 149 -4.16 0.34 -11.25
CA ASP A 149 -5.33 0.95 -11.90
C ASP A 149 -6.35 1.47 -10.88
N LEU A 150 -6.46 0.84 -9.71
CA LEU A 150 -7.31 1.29 -8.59
C LEU A 150 -6.71 2.44 -7.79
N GLY A 151 -5.38 2.63 -7.83
CA GLY A 151 -4.67 3.68 -7.09
C GLY A 151 -3.93 3.18 -5.84
N PHE A 152 -3.84 1.88 -5.61
CA PHE A 152 -2.96 1.31 -4.58
C PHE A 152 -1.49 1.43 -5.00
N ASN A 153 -0.60 1.61 -4.04
CA ASN A 153 0.84 1.71 -4.27
C ASN A 153 1.68 0.77 -3.39
N LEU A 154 1.03 -0.01 -2.52
CA LEU A 154 1.65 -1.07 -1.73
C LEU A 154 0.69 -2.26 -1.59
N ASP A 155 1.20 -3.46 -1.84
CA ASP A 155 0.53 -4.72 -1.57
C ASP A 155 1.32 -5.50 -0.53
N PHE A 156 0.66 -5.98 0.53
CA PHE A 156 1.27 -6.85 1.54
C PHE A 156 1.23 -8.31 1.05
N ALA A 157 1.87 -8.55 -0.10
CA ALA A 157 1.94 -9.84 -0.77
C ALA A 157 3.31 -10.01 -1.47
N PRO A 158 3.68 -11.26 -1.83
CA PRO A 158 2.99 -12.52 -1.50
C PRO A 158 3.22 -12.97 -0.06
N ASP A 159 2.34 -13.85 0.47
CA ASP A 159 2.68 -14.65 1.65
C ASP A 159 3.83 -15.61 1.28
N ALA A 160 4.99 -15.41 1.92
CA ALA A 160 6.19 -16.20 1.69
C ALA A 160 6.45 -17.21 2.82
N ASP A 161 5.51 -17.39 3.75
CA ASP A 161 5.61 -18.34 4.84
C ASP A 161 5.61 -19.78 4.33
N VAL A 162 6.50 -20.58 4.90
CA VAL A 162 6.62 -22.00 4.54
C VAL A 162 5.80 -22.84 5.52
N ARG A 163 4.89 -23.65 4.98
CA ARG A 163 4.13 -24.60 5.79
C ARG A 163 5.04 -25.65 6.38
N THR A 164 5.17 -25.65 7.70
CA THR A 164 6.01 -26.61 8.44
C THR A 164 5.21 -27.68 9.18
N ASN A 165 3.87 -27.55 9.23
CA ASN A 165 2.98 -28.43 9.98
C ASN A 165 1.66 -28.63 9.20
N ASP A 166 1.22 -29.88 9.08
CA ASP A 166 -0.04 -30.23 8.39
C ASP A 166 -1.31 -29.71 9.10
N ALA A 167 -1.21 -29.38 10.39
CA ALA A 167 -2.28 -28.75 11.14
C ALA A 167 -2.42 -27.25 10.88
N ASP A 168 -1.45 -26.66 10.22
CA ASP A 168 -1.48 -25.24 9.86
C ASP A 168 -2.42 -25.02 8.69
N VAL A 169 -3.53 -24.32 8.94
CA VAL A 169 -4.60 -24.11 7.94
C VAL A 169 -4.62 -22.68 7.37
N ALA A 170 -3.80 -21.79 7.91
CA ALA A 170 -3.74 -20.39 7.51
C ALA A 170 -2.49 -20.06 6.69
N ILE A 171 -1.35 -20.60 7.09
CA ILE A 171 -0.04 -20.32 6.49
C ILE A 171 0.31 -21.42 5.47
N GLY A 172 0.92 -21.02 4.36
CA GLY A 172 1.35 -21.93 3.31
C GLY A 172 0.22 -22.51 2.46
N LYS A 173 -0.76 -21.68 2.16
CA LYS A 173 -1.82 -22.01 1.19
C LYS A 173 -1.72 -21.12 -0.02
#